data_89d708105b1205a89600f8f7f02d06dc
#
_entry.id   89d708105b1205a89600f8f7f02d06dc
#
_cell.length_a   1.000
_cell.length_b   1.000
_cell.length_c   1.000
_cell.angle_alpha   90.00
_cell.angle_beta   90.00
_cell.angle_gamma   90.00
#
_symmetry.space_group_name_H-M   'P 1'
#
loop_
_entity.id
_entity.type
_entity.pdbx_description
1 polymer ?
#
loop_
_entity_poly.entity_id
_entity_poly.type
_entity_poly.pdbx_seq_one_letter_code
_entity_poly.pdbx_strand_id
1 'polypeptide(L)'
;MIHIIYMAAGNSRRFGSNKLFYELDGKPMYRHLLERLVEIKDRYNKLKNAESNNPVIDITVVTRYREILDYCACIPDCHAVLSPDSEKGISYTIKAGIMAVQEQKKTGMQDYYMFAVADQPYLKSQSVIKLIDKVLENKGNMKSVFSLRCGDTVGNPCVFHSSLISQLLSLEGDKGGRSVAKKYDCVYVDIADERELTDIDTLSNSKHTVTL
;
A
#
# COMPACT_ATOMS: atom_id res chain seq x y z
N MET A 1 5.46 3.62 14.46
CA MET A 1 5.58 4.18 13.11
C MET A 1 4.70 3.39 12.17
N ILE A 2 4.26 3.95 11.03
CA ILE A 2 3.54 3.23 9.98
C ILE A 2 4.41 3.24 8.73
N HIS A 3 4.84 2.06 8.28
CA HIS A 3 5.60 1.86 7.04
C HIS A 3 4.63 1.54 5.91
N ILE A 4 4.44 2.47 4.98
CA ILE A 4 3.62 2.22 3.79
C ILE A 4 4.49 1.53 2.74
N ILE A 5 4.16 0.29 2.40
CA ILE A 5 4.75 -0.45 1.29
C ILE A 5 3.80 -0.35 0.11
N TYR A 6 4.18 0.49 -0.86
CA TYR A 6 3.41 0.68 -2.09
C TYR A 6 3.84 -0.31 -3.16
N MET A 7 2.97 -1.25 -3.49
CA MET A 7 3.26 -2.36 -4.38
C MET A 7 2.94 -2.01 -5.84
N ALA A 8 3.95 -1.64 -6.61
CA ALA A 8 3.86 -1.23 -8.01
C ALA A 8 4.68 -2.15 -8.94
N ALA A 9 4.53 -3.48 -8.78
CA ALA A 9 5.31 -4.49 -9.48
C ALA A 9 4.46 -5.54 -10.23
N GLY A 10 3.16 -5.32 -10.37
CA GLY A 10 2.20 -6.25 -10.98
C GLY A 10 2.51 -6.57 -12.44
N ASN A 11 2.25 -7.82 -12.87
CA ASN A 11 2.59 -8.35 -14.21
C ASN A 11 1.61 -7.95 -15.32
N SER A 12 0.45 -7.39 -15.01
CA SER A 12 -0.57 -6.92 -15.97
C SER A 12 -0.95 -7.92 -17.08
N ARG A 13 -0.86 -9.23 -16.81
CA ARG A 13 -1.00 -10.31 -17.84
C ARG A 13 -2.33 -10.27 -18.61
N ARG A 14 -3.40 -9.75 -17.97
CA ARG A 14 -4.76 -9.69 -18.56
C ARG A 14 -5.07 -8.36 -19.24
N PHE A 15 -4.22 -7.36 -19.06
CA PHE A 15 -4.48 -6.00 -19.53
C PHE A 15 -4.03 -5.77 -20.99
N GLY A 16 -3.22 -6.66 -21.56
CA GLY A 16 -2.66 -6.54 -22.92
C GLY A 16 -1.47 -5.60 -23.04
N SER A 17 -1.23 -4.76 -22.02
CA SER A 17 -0.09 -3.87 -21.85
C SER A 17 0.22 -3.73 -20.36
N ASN A 18 1.23 -2.95 -20.00
CA ASN A 18 1.48 -2.70 -18.57
C ASN A 18 0.45 -1.73 -18.00
N LYS A 19 -0.53 -2.25 -17.23
CA LYS A 19 -1.62 -1.47 -16.67
C LYS A 19 -1.18 -0.29 -15.80
N LEU A 20 -0.02 -0.40 -15.14
CA LEU A 20 0.48 0.67 -14.27
C LEU A 20 0.83 1.95 -15.01
N PHE A 21 1.19 1.83 -16.30
CA PHE A 21 1.47 2.97 -17.18
C PHE A 21 0.24 3.40 -18.01
N TYR A 22 -0.88 2.69 -17.88
CA TYR A 22 -2.12 3.11 -18.52
C TYR A 22 -2.53 4.49 -18.01
N GLU A 23 -2.79 5.39 -18.94
CA GLU A 23 -3.19 6.75 -18.65
C GLU A 23 -4.67 6.80 -18.23
N LEU A 24 -4.91 7.14 -16.99
CA LEU A 24 -6.22 7.32 -16.40
C LEU A 24 -6.33 8.77 -15.97
N ASP A 25 -7.36 9.48 -16.46
CA ASP A 25 -7.58 10.91 -16.12
C ASP A 25 -6.30 11.78 -16.26
N GLY A 26 -5.54 11.56 -17.35
CA GLY A 26 -4.38 12.37 -17.70
C GLY A 26 -3.09 12.05 -16.95
N LYS A 27 -3.04 10.92 -16.21
CA LYS A 27 -1.79 10.44 -15.58
C LYS A 27 -1.71 8.93 -15.47
N PRO A 28 -0.50 8.34 -15.44
CA PRO A 28 -0.30 6.90 -15.28
C PRO A 28 -0.98 6.36 -14.01
N MET A 29 -1.61 5.19 -14.11
CA MET A 29 -2.38 4.58 -13.04
C MET A 29 -1.62 4.51 -11.71
N TYR A 30 -0.34 4.12 -11.73
CA TYR A 30 0.46 3.99 -10.50
C TYR A 30 0.61 5.31 -9.72
N ARG A 31 0.46 6.48 -10.38
CA ARG A 31 0.63 7.77 -9.71
C ARG A 31 -0.58 8.19 -8.88
N HIS A 32 -1.77 7.72 -9.22
CA HIS A 32 -3.00 8.18 -8.56
C HIS A 32 -2.99 7.97 -7.06
N LEU A 33 -2.75 6.74 -6.62
CA LEU A 33 -2.71 6.46 -5.19
C LEU A 33 -1.37 6.87 -4.57
N LEU A 34 -0.24 6.73 -5.28
CA LEU A 34 1.07 7.11 -4.76
C LEU A 34 1.10 8.59 -4.34
N GLU A 35 0.63 9.50 -5.19
CA GLU A 35 0.60 10.93 -4.90
C GLU A 35 -0.26 11.25 -3.66
N ARG A 36 -1.43 10.60 -3.53
CA ARG A 36 -2.28 10.74 -2.32
C ARG A 36 -1.57 10.24 -1.05
N LEU A 37 -0.85 9.13 -1.14
CA LEU A 37 -0.09 8.60 0.00
C LEU A 37 1.05 9.53 0.41
N VAL A 38 1.73 10.17 -0.57
CA VAL A 38 2.77 11.17 -0.30
C VAL A 38 2.17 12.39 0.42
N GLU A 39 1.05 12.92 -0.06
CA GLU A 39 0.35 14.04 0.59
C GLU A 39 -0.08 13.69 2.03
N ILE A 40 -0.60 12.47 2.25
CA ILE A 40 -0.97 11.97 3.58
C ILE A 40 0.27 11.89 4.48
N LYS A 41 1.36 11.27 4.01
CA LYS A 41 2.63 11.19 4.75
C LYS A 41 3.11 12.58 5.18
N ASP A 42 3.15 13.52 4.24
CA ASP A 42 3.63 14.88 4.51
C ASP A 42 2.76 15.59 5.55
N ARG A 43 1.43 15.43 5.47
CA ARG A 43 0.50 15.98 6.45
C ARG A 43 0.76 15.43 7.86
N TYR A 44 0.84 14.09 8.02
CA TYR A 44 1.04 13.47 9.34
C TYR A 44 2.40 13.82 9.93
N ASN A 45 3.45 13.80 9.11
CA ASN A 45 4.80 14.10 9.58
C ASN A 45 4.95 15.58 9.97
N LYS A 46 4.31 16.53 9.26
CA LYS A 46 4.28 17.95 9.65
C LYS A 46 3.56 18.18 10.97
N LEU A 47 2.43 17.54 11.20
CA LEU A 47 1.67 17.68 12.44
C LEU A 47 2.45 17.17 13.66
N LYS A 48 3.26 16.12 13.51
CA LYS A 48 4.02 15.49 14.58
C LYS A 48 5.40 16.08 14.81
N ASN A 49 6.01 16.71 13.80
CA ASN A 49 7.31 17.38 13.95
C ASN A 49 7.26 18.55 14.96
N ALA A 50 6.06 19.03 15.34
CA ALA A 50 5.89 19.99 16.41
C ALA A 50 6.11 19.36 17.82
N GLU A 51 6.02 18.03 17.96
CA GLU A 51 6.12 17.32 19.25
C GLU A 51 7.34 16.37 19.32
N SER A 52 7.81 15.85 18.19
CA SER A 52 8.97 14.95 18.11
C SER A 52 9.59 14.96 16.72
N ASN A 53 10.93 14.88 16.63
CA ASN A 53 11.66 14.85 15.35
C ASN A 53 11.56 13.50 14.60
N ASN A 54 10.74 12.56 15.05
CA ASN A 54 10.60 11.26 14.41
C ASN A 54 9.38 11.22 13.48
N PRO A 55 9.55 10.79 12.21
CA PRO A 55 8.43 10.64 11.30
C PRO A 55 7.43 9.62 11.84
N VAL A 56 6.14 9.84 11.56
CA VAL A 56 5.04 8.91 11.91
C VAL A 56 4.79 7.93 10.80
N ILE A 57 5.02 8.36 9.55
CA ILE A 57 4.76 7.61 8.33
C ILE A 57 5.97 7.73 7.41
N ASP A 58 6.39 6.61 6.81
CA ASP A 58 7.27 6.58 5.65
C ASP A 58 6.65 5.80 4.49
N ILE A 59 7.25 5.93 3.30
CA ILE A 59 6.80 5.24 2.10
C ILE A 59 7.98 4.53 1.45
N THR A 60 7.80 3.22 1.21
CA THR A 60 8.68 2.41 0.38
C THR A 60 7.90 1.90 -0.82
N VAL A 61 8.32 2.27 -2.01
CA VAL A 61 7.74 1.80 -3.28
C VAL A 61 8.51 0.57 -3.74
N VAL A 62 7.80 -0.52 -3.98
CA VAL A 62 8.39 -1.74 -4.57
C VAL A 62 7.94 -1.85 -6.02
N THR A 63 8.88 -1.83 -6.93
CA THR A 63 8.60 -1.89 -8.36
C THR A 63 9.58 -2.80 -9.09
N ARG A 64 9.22 -3.28 -10.27
CA ARG A 64 10.11 -3.93 -11.24
C ARG A 64 10.42 -3.04 -12.44
N TYR A 65 9.88 -1.82 -12.45
CA TYR A 65 9.93 -0.89 -13.58
C TYR A 65 10.84 0.29 -13.26
N ARG A 66 11.82 0.51 -14.12
CA ARG A 66 12.81 1.57 -13.96
C ARG A 66 12.16 2.96 -13.95
N GLU A 67 11.16 3.16 -14.79
CA GLU A 67 10.45 4.44 -14.90
C GLU A 67 9.74 4.83 -13.60
N ILE A 68 9.20 3.86 -12.86
CA ILE A 68 8.60 4.12 -11.54
C ILE A 68 9.67 4.45 -10.52
N LEU A 69 10.81 3.75 -10.57
CA LEU A 69 11.95 4.04 -9.70
C LEU A 69 12.45 5.47 -9.90
N ASP A 70 12.66 5.86 -11.17
CA ASP A 70 13.13 7.19 -11.54
C ASP A 70 12.13 8.29 -11.15
N TYR A 71 10.84 8.04 -11.28
CA TYR A 71 9.79 8.94 -10.78
C TYR A 71 9.85 9.10 -9.25
N CYS A 72 10.01 8.01 -8.51
CA CYS A 72 10.09 8.05 -7.05
C CYS A 72 11.35 8.80 -6.56
N ALA A 73 12.45 8.75 -7.30
CA ALA A 73 13.67 9.49 -6.97
C ALA A 73 13.47 11.02 -6.98
N CYS A 74 12.42 11.51 -7.66
CA CYS A 74 12.06 12.93 -7.67
C CYS A 74 11.13 13.33 -6.51
N ILE A 75 10.68 12.37 -5.68
CA ILE A 75 9.75 12.62 -4.57
C ILE A 75 10.55 12.65 -3.26
N PRO A 76 10.55 13.78 -2.52
CA PRO A 76 11.25 13.85 -1.24
C PRO A 76 10.79 12.77 -0.25
N ASP A 77 11.72 12.17 0.46
CA ASP A 77 11.46 11.14 1.48
C ASP A 77 10.58 9.97 0.99
N CYS A 78 10.67 9.63 -0.30
CA CYS A 78 10.09 8.45 -0.89
C CYS A 78 11.21 7.47 -1.24
N HIS A 79 11.28 6.35 -0.52
CA HIS A 79 12.23 5.29 -0.84
C HIS A 79 11.64 4.37 -1.90
N ALA A 80 12.44 3.95 -2.88
CA ALA A 80 12.00 3.00 -3.90
C ALA A 80 13.03 1.89 -4.11
N VAL A 81 12.56 0.67 -4.29
CA VAL A 81 13.40 -0.50 -4.52
C VAL A 81 12.98 -1.25 -5.77
N LEU A 82 13.99 -1.66 -6.55
CA LEU A 82 13.79 -2.51 -7.71
C LEU A 82 13.69 -3.96 -7.26
N SER A 83 12.58 -4.64 -7.61
CA SER A 83 12.32 -6.04 -7.27
C SER A 83 11.98 -6.85 -8.52
N PRO A 84 12.97 -7.31 -9.30
CA PRO A 84 12.74 -8.13 -10.49
C PRO A 84 11.96 -9.41 -10.16
N ASP A 85 12.24 -10.01 -9.01
CA ASP A 85 11.62 -11.26 -8.55
C ASP A 85 10.11 -11.13 -8.28
N SER A 86 9.57 -9.90 -8.22
CA SER A 86 8.12 -9.67 -8.09
C SER A 86 7.30 -10.31 -9.23
N GLU A 87 7.92 -10.65 -10.36
CA GLU A 87 7.23 -11.40 -11.43
C GLU A 87 6.89 -12.84 -11.03
N LYS A 88 7.58 -13.42 -10.03
CA LYS A 88 7.34 -14.76 -9.51
C LYS A 88 6.14 -14.86 -8.58
N GLY A 89 5.52 -13.72 -8.23
CA GLY A 89 4.32 -13.63 -7.41
C GLY A 89 4.35 -12.51 -6.38
N ILE A 90 3.18 -12.20 -5.83
CA ILE A 90 2.99 -11.07 -4.90
C ILE A 90 3.82 -11.21 -3.61
N SER A 91 4.13 -12.43 -3.17
CA SER A 91 4.94 -12.66 -1.97
C SER A 91 6.34 -12.06 -2.10
N TYR A 92 6.91 -12.04 -3.29
CA TYR A 92 8.23 -11.44 -3.55
C TYR A 92 8.19 -9.92 -3.41
N THR A 93 7.12 -9.28 -3.88
CA THR A 93 6.90 -7.83 -3.71
C THR A 93 6.77 -7.48 -2.22
N ILE A 94 6.00 -8.26 -1.47
CA ILE A 94 5.83 -8.09 -0.02
C ILE A 94 7.17 -8.21 0.71
N LYS A 95 7.94 -9.28 0.43
CA LYS A 95 9.25 -9.51 1.03
C LYS A 95 10.23 -8.39 0.72
N ALA A 96 10.33 -7.98 -0.55
CA ALA A 96 11.22 -6.90 -0.96
C ALA A 96 10.90 -5.58 -0.21
N GLY A 97 9.62 -5.25 -0.05
CA GLY A 97 9.20 -4.07 0.69
C GLY A 97 9.54 -4.14 2.17
N ILE A 98 9.28 -5.27 2.82
CA ILE A 98 9.63 -5.48 4.24
C ILE A 98 11.14 -5.38 4.45
N MET A 99 11.94 -6.06 3.62
CA MET A 99 13.40 -6.03 3.71
C MET A 99 13.95 -4.62 3.52
N ALA A 100 13.44 -3.87 2.54
CA ALA A 100 13.85 -2.50 2.30
C ALA A 100 13.54 -1.56 3.48
N VAL A 101 12.40 -1.73 4.16
CA VAL A 101 12.08 -1.00 5.39
C VAL A 101 13.05 -1.37 6.51
N GLN A 102 13.36 -2.65 6.69
CA GLN A 102 14.28 -3.12 7.73
C GLN A 102 15.72 -2.64 7.51
N GLU A 103 16.19 -2.60 6.27
CA GLU A 103 17.52 -2.10 5.90
C GLU A 103 17.72 -0.62 6.25
N GLN A 104 16.65 0.18 6.22
CA GLN A 104 16.69 1.59 6.65
C GLN A 104 16.87 1.78 8.16
N LYS A 105 16.90 0.70 8.96
CA LYS A 105 17.05 0.69 10.43
C LYS A 105 16.06 1.59 11.18
N LYS A 106 14.88 1.81 10.61
CA LYS A 106 13.82 2.66 11.18
C LYS A 106 12.73 1.85 11.89
N THR A 107 12.94 0.53 12.08
CA THR A 107 11.90 -0.37 12.58
C THR A 107 11.89 -0.49 14.09
N GLY A 108 10.71 -0.39 14.68
CA GLY A 108 10.43 -0.58 16.09
C GLY A 108 9.53 -1.79 16.36
N MET A 109 9.54 -2.27 17.61
CA MET A 109 8.72 -3.43 18.01
C MET A 109 7.21 -3.15 17.98
N GLN A 110 6.80 -1.90 17.86
CA GLN A 110 5.39 -1.49 17.81
C GLN A 110 5.05 -0.76 16.51
N ASP A 111 5.74 -1.09 15.44
CA ASP A 111 5.48 -0.52 14.14
C ASP A 111 4.41 -1.30 13.38
N TYR A 112 3.83 -0.65 12.40
CA TYR A 112 2.82 -1.21 11.52
C TYR A 112 3.29 -1.13 10.06
N TYR A 113 2.94 -2.14 9.28
CA TYR A 113 3.25 -2.25 7.87
C TYR A 113 1.95 -2.21 7.06
N MET A 114 1.74 -1.13 6.32
CA MET A 114 0.58 -0.94 5.46
C MET A 114 0.94 -1.31 4.03
N PHE A 115 0.24 -2.27 3.46
CA PHE A 115 0.41 -2.68 2.06
C PHE A 115 -0.69 -2.05 1.21
N ALA A 116 -0.29 -1.18 0.28
CA ALA A 116 -1.16 -0.53 -0.69
C ALA A 116 -0.76 -0.94 -2.11
N VAL A 117 -1.73 -1.11 -3.00
CA VAL A 117 -1.52 -1.61 -4.36
C VAL A 117 -1.72 -0.51 -5.40
N ALA A 118 -0.91 -0.52 -6.45
CA ALA A 118 -0.87 0.55 -7.45
C ALA A 118 -2.02 0.51 -8.46
N ASP A 119 -2.83 -0.54 -8.45
CA ASP A 119 -3.96 -0.76 -9.34
C ASP A 119 -5.33 -0.41 -8.73
N GLN A 120 -5.33 0.29 -7.58
CA GLN A 120 -6.52 0.90 -6.94
C GLN A 120 -6.50 2.43 -7.05
N PRO A 121 -6.65 3.00 -8.26
CA PRO A 121 -6.53 4.46 -8.45
C PRO A 121 -7.69 5.26 -7.84
N TYR A 122 -8.82 4.61 -7.53
CA TYR A 122 -10.00 5.26 -6.97
C TYR A 122 -10.03 5.33 -5.43
N LEU A 123 -9.05 4.72 -4.76
CA LEU A 123 -8.96 4.77 -3.30
C LEU A 123 -8.76 6.21 -2.84
N LYS A 124 -9.68 6.71 -2.02
CA LYS A 124 -9.71 8.11 -1.57
C LYS A 124 -8.76 8.36 -0.40
N SER A 125 -8.15 9.53 -0.37
CA SER A 125 -7.30 9.96 0.76
C SER A 125 -8.02 9.87 2.11
N GLN A 126 -9.31 10.21 2.15
CA GLN A 126 -10.10 10.16 3.38
C GLN A 126 -10.24 8.74 3.96
N SER A 127 -10.36 7.72 3.11
CA SER A 127 -10.45 6.32 3.54
C SER A 127 -9.12 5.83 4.09
N VAL A 128 -8.01 6.22 3.46
CA VAL A 128 -6.65 5.92 3.96
C VAL A 128 -6.39 6.63 5.29
N ILE A 129 -6.78 7.90 5.44
CA ILE A 129 -6.66 8.66 6.70
C ILE A 129 -7.42 7.97 7.82
N LYS A 130 -8.68 7.58 7.60
CA LYS A 130 -9.47 6.84 8.60
C LYS A 130 -8.79 5.54 9.02
N LEU A 131 -8.17 4.81 8.08
CA LEU A 131 -7.44 3.58 8.39
C LEU A 131 -6.19 3.87 9.24
N ILE A 132 -5.42 4.89 8.90
CA ILE A 132 -4.24 5.32 9.65
C ILE A 132 -4.62 5.74 11.07
N ASP A 133 -5.66 6.58 11.23
CA ASP A 133 -6.15 7.03 12.53
C ASP A 133 -6.56 5.84 13.38
N LYS A 134 -7.27 4.86 12.79
CA LYS A 134 -7.68 3.63 13.48
C LYS A 134 -6.50 2.79 13.96
N VAL A 135 -5.44 2.70 13.16
CA VAL A 135 -4.18 2.04 13.56
C VAL A 135 -3.52 2.78 14.71
N LEU A 136 -3.45 4.11 14.66
CA LEU A 136 -2.83 4.94 15.69
C LEU A 136 -3.59 4.92 17.02
N GLU A 137 -4.92 4.84 16.98
CA GLU A 137 -5.78 4.65 18.17
C GLU A 137 -5.54 3.30 18.86
N ASN A 138 -5.17 2.27 18.10
CA ASN A 138 -5.00 0.90 18.60
C ASN A 138 -3.53 0.55 18.88
N LYS A 139 -2.66 1.53 19.12
CA LYS A 139 -1.26 1.28 19.52
C LYS A 139 -1.19 0.39 20.75
N GLY A 140 -0.39 -0.68 20.63
CA GLY A 140 -0.19 -1.66 21.72
C GLY A 140 -0.95 -2.98 21.54
N ASN A 141 -1.87 -3.09 20.59
CA ASN A 141 -2.50 -4.36 20.25
C ASN A 141 -1.63 -5.15 19.24
N MET A 142 -0.76 -6.02 19.77
CA MET A 142 0.32 -6.69 19.03
C MET A 142 -0.11 -7.74 18.01
N LYS A 143 -1.40 -8.04 17.87
CA LYS A 143 -1.89 -9.05 16.92
C LYS A 143 -2.96 -8.51 15.99
N SER A 144 -3.06 -7.20 15.86
CA SER A 144 -4.08 -6.59 15.04
C SER A 144 -3.69 -6.53 13.58
N VAL A 145 -4.65 -6.88 12.75
CA VAL A 145 -4.67 -6.62 11.33
C VAL A 145 -5.78 -5.60 11.08
N PHE A 146 -5.52 -4.61 10.22
CA PHE A 146 -6.51 -3.60 9.86
C PHE A 146 -6.73 -3.61 8.35
N SER A 147 -7.95 -3.38 7.91
CA SER A 147 -8.27 -3.33 6.48
C SER A 147 -9.49 -2.43 6.23
N LEU A 148 -9.62 -1.94 5.01
CA LEU A 148 -10.83 -1.28 4.56
C LEU A 148 -11.91 -2.32 4.22
N ARG A 149 -13.18 -1.95 4.43
CA ARG A 149 -14.33 -2.79 4.09
C ARG A 149 -15.48 -1.94 3.54
N CYS A 150 -16.14 -2.44 2.50
CA CYS A 150 -17.41 -1.90 2.00
C CYS A 150 -18.41 -3.04 1.91
N GLY A 151 -19.43 -3.03 2.77
CA GLY A 151 -20.34 -4.19 2.91
C GLY A 151 -19.58 -5.47 3.27
N ASP A 152 -19.67 -6.49 2.42
CA ASP A 152 -18.95 -7.77 2.57
C ASP A 152 -17.57 -7.78 1.89
N THR A 153 -17.25 -6.75 1.10
CA THR A 153 -16.00 -6.65 0.37
C THR A 153 -14.90 -6.09 1.26
N VAL A 154 -13.84 -6.88 1.49
CA VAL A 154 -12.63 -6.48 2.22
C VAL A 154 -11.49 -6.29 1.23
N GLY A 155 -10.78 -5.16 1.31
CA GLY A 155 -9.73 -4.82 0.34
C GLY A 155 -8.51 -4.14 0.94
N ASN A 156 -7.58 -3.80 0.06
CA ASN A 156 -6.41 -3.00 0.41
C ASN A 156 -6.80 -1.51 0.66
N PRO A 157 -5.98 -0.78 1.41
CA PRO A 157 -4.77 -1.21 2.11
C PRO A 157 -5.06 -2.15 3.27
N CYS A 158 -4.12 -3.10 3.49
CA CYS A 158 -4.13 -3.98 4.64
C CYS A 158 -2.92 -3.66 5.53
N VAL A 159 -3.13 -3.53 6.84
CA VAL A 159 -2.10 -3.12 7.80
C VAL A 159 -1.83 -4.24 8.77
N PHE A 160 -0.56 -4.53 9.01
CA PHE A 160 -0.11 -5.58 9.93
C PHE A 160 0.81 -4.99 10.99
N HIS A 161 0.64 -5.41 12.24
CA HIS A 161 1.59 -5.13 13.29
C HIS A 161 2.93 -5.84 13.04
N SER A 162 4.05 -5.25 13.46
CA SER A 162 5.41 -5.78 13.28
C SER A 162 5.59 -7.23 13.77
N SER A 163 4.84 -7.66 14.78
CA SER A 163 4.86 -9.05 15.27
C SER A 163 4.44 -10.11 14.24
N LEU A 164 3.78 -9.69 13.13
CA LEU A 164 3.32 -10.57 12.07
C LEU A 164 4.28 -10.63 10.86
N ILE A 165 5.38 -9.89 10.91
CA ILE A 165 6.32 -9.77 9.78
C ILE A 165 6.95 -11.12 9.41
N SER A 166 7.30 -11.95 10.38
CA SER A 166 7.86 -13.28 10.11
C SER A 166 6.92 -14.16 9.27
N GLN A 167 5.60 -14.03 9.47
CA GLN A 167 4.62 -14.75 8.70
C GLN A 167 4.45 -14.19 7.28
N LEU A 168 4.56 -12.87 7.12
CA LEU A 168 4.56 -12.24 5.80
C LEU A 168 5.82 -12.62 5.00
N LEU A 169 6.97 -12.71 5.66
CA LEU A 169 8.22 -13.16 5.06
C LEU A 169 8.21 -14.67 4.70
N SER A 170 7.34 -15.48 5.31
CA SER A 170 7.17 -16.90 4.98
C SER A 170 6.22 -17.16 3.81
N LEU A 171 5.58 -16.12 3.24
CA LEU A 171 4.70 -16.27 2.09
C LEU A 171 5.46 -16.73 0.85
N GLU A 172 4.80 -17.48 -0.04
CA GLU A 172 5.38 -18.02 -1.27
C GLU A 172 4.46 -17.81 -2.48
N GLY A 173 5.05 -17.59 -3.64
CA GLY A 173 4.35 -17.45 -4.91
C GLY A 173 3.28 -16.33 -4.88
N ASP A 174 2.09 -16.63 -5.33
CA ASP A 174 0.98 -15.68 -5.40
C ASP A 174 0.17 -15.57 -4.09
N LYS A 175 0.69 -16.09 -2.97
CA LYS A 175 0.06 -15.88 -1.66
C LYS A 175 0.36 -14.46 -1.17
N GLY A 176 -0.68 -13.65 -1.00
CA GLY A 176 -0.60 -12.29 -0.47
C GLY A 176 -0.89 -12.21 1.03
N GLY A 177 -0.81 -11.00 1.59
CA GLY A 177 -1.07 -10.73 3.01
C GLY A 177 -2.44 -11.20 3.51
N ARG A 178 -3.45 -11.30 2.64
CA ARG A 178 -4.78 -11.81 2.97
C ARG A 178 -4.74 -13.23 3.58
N SER A 179 -3.79 -14.06 3.19
CA SER A 179 -3.63 -15.41 3.75
C SER A 179 -3.11 -15.40 5.20
N VAL A 180 -2.36 -14.36 5.59
CA VAL A 180 -1.98 -14.11 6.98
C VAL A 180 -3.13 -13.48 7.73
N ALA A 181 -3.76 -12.44 7.17
CA ALA A 181 -4.87 -11.71 7.79
C ALA A 181 -6.01 -12.62 8.26
N LYS A 182 -6.37 -13.65 7.47
CA LYS A 182 -7.42 -14.62 7.80
C LYS A 182 -7.18 -15.43 9.09
N LYS A 183 -5.97 -15.42 9.63
CA LYS A 183 -5.62 -16.14 10.87
C LYS A 183 -5.78 -15.30 12.13
N TYR A 184 -6.13 -14.03 11.99
CA TYR A 184 -6.23 -13.06 13.08
C TYR A 184 -7.53 -12.29 13.01
N ASP A 185 -7.93 -11.75 14.16
CA ASP A 185 -9.04 -10.81 14.19
C ASP A 185 -8.65 -9.53 13.46
N CYS A 186 -9.43 -9.17 12.47
CA CYS A 186 -9.21 -7.97 11.66
C CYS A 186 -10.11 -6.84 12.15
N VAL A 187 -9.51 -5.69 12.37
CA VAL A 187 -10.22 -4.43 12.63
C VAL A 187 -10.56 -3.79 11.29
N TYR A 188 -11.85 -3.74 10.98
CA TYR A 188 -12.31 -3.15 9.73
C TYR A 188 -12.64 -1.67 9.90
N VAL A 189 -12.28 -0.90 8.86
CA VAL A 189 -12.72 0.49 8.70
C VAL A 189 -13.68 0.53 7.53
N ASP A 190 -14.95 0.79 7.84
CA ASP A 190 -16.01 0.80 6.83
C ASP A 190 -15.94 2.06 5.96
N ILE A 191 -16.08 1.86 4.65
CA ILE A 191 -16.17 2.89 3.63
C ILE A 191 -17.47 2.73 2.84
N ALA A 192 -17.92 3.82 2.19
CA ALA A 192 -19.22 3.84 1.53
C ALA A 192 -19.17 3.52 0.03
N ASP A 193 -18.00 3.62 -0.61
CA ASP A 193 -17.85 3.48 -2.06
C ASP A 193 -16.99 2.25 -2.38
N GLU A 194 -17.62 1.19 -2.89
CA GLU A 194 -16.95 -0.07 -3.23
C GLU A 194 -15.89 0.11 -4.33
N ARG A 195 -16.02 1.12 -5.19
CA ARG A 195 -15.03 1.41 -6.24
C ARG A 195 -13.65 1.73 -5.65
N GLU A 196 -13.57 2.20 -4.41
CA GLU A 196 -12.29 2.45 -3.73
C GLU A 196 -11.48 1.17 -3.52
N LEU A 197 -12.13 0.00 -3.44
CA LEU A 197 -11.50 -1.30 -3.26
C LEU A 197 -11.32 -2.10 -4.55
N THR A 198 -11.71 -1.52 -5.69
CA THR A 198 -11.68 -2.21 -6.99
C THR A 198 -10.30 -2.09 -7.63
N ASP A 199 -9.72 -3.25 -7.94
CA ASP A 199 -8.51 -3.34 -8.75
C ASP A 199 -8.89 -3.16 -10.24
N ILE A 200 -8.15 -2.33 -10.97
CA ILE A 200 -8.31 -2.23 -12.43
C ILE A 200 -7.50 -3.35 -13.10
N ASP A 201 -8.17 -4.44 -13.45
CA ASP A 201 -7.54 -5.61 -14.08
C ASP A 201 -7.75 -5.70 -15.59
N THR A 202 -8.70 -4.96 -16.13
CA THR A 202 -9.05 -4.95 -17.57
C THR A 202 -9.38 -3.55 -18.05
N LEU A 203 -9.23 -3.30 -19.35
CA LEU A 203 -9.60 -2.02 -19.97
C LEU A 203 -11.10 -1.69 -19.85
N SER A 204 -11.96 -2.68 -19.70
CA SER A 204 -13.40 -2.46 -19.46
C SER A 204 -13.67 -1.82 -18.10
N ASN A 205 -12.88 -2.15 -17.10
CA ASN A 205 -13.01 -1.58 -15.75
C ASN A 205 -12.52 -0.13 -15.67
N SER A 206 -11.67 0.30 -16.60
CA SER A 206 -11.17 1.68 -16.67
C SER A 206 -12.14 2.65 -17.36
N LYS A 207 -13.13 2.15 -18.14
CA LYS A 207 -14.06 2.96 -18.95
C LYS A 207 -15.35 3.37 -18.24
N HIS A 208 -15.61 2.93 -17.01
CA HIS A 208 -16.85 3.23 -16.29
C HIS A 208 -16.84 4.57 -15.54
N THR A 209 -15.98 5.52 -15.92
CA THR A 209 -15.89 6.85 -15.27
C THR A 209 -16.18 7.99 -16.25
N VAL A 210 -17.18 7.85 -17.13
CA VAL A 210 -17.80 9.02 -17.78
C VAL A 210 -19.29 8.74 -17.88
N THR A 211 -20.01 9.04 -16.83
CA THR A 211 -21.41 9.49 -16.99
C THR A 211 -21.64 10.55 -15.92
N LEU A 212 -21.97 11.70 -16.42
CA LEU A 212 -22.26 13.00 -15.81
C LEU A 212 -23.13 12.91 -14.56
#